data_a2e001bceb7231b5e608047972408f0c
#
_entry.id   a2e001bceb7231b5e608047972408f0c
#
_cell.length_a   1.000
_cell.length_b   1.000
_cell.length_c   1.000
_cell.angle_alpha   90.00
_cell.angle_beta   90.00
_cell.angle_gamma   90.00
#
_symmetry.space_group_name_H-M   'P 1'
#
loop_
_entity.id
_entity.type
_entity.pdbx_description
1 polymer ?
#
loop_
_entity_poly.entity_id
_entity_poly.type
_entity_poly.pdbx_seq_one_letter_code
_entity_poly.pdbx_strand_id
1 'polypeptide(L)'
;ENLVSELNCMNYRIVIVNDGSSPDKNVIFERLKDKATILHHTVNYGKGRAIKTALHYISEHMPEESGVVTVDADGQHQSNDIVSVCQSLRYHNEKLILGVRKFEGKVPLRSRFGNAVTRAVFSLTSGKKLRDTQTGLRAFRTELIPFMLNIKGDRYEYEMNMLLNCVECGVDWVEVPIRTVYLNDRNTYSHFHPFKDSLRIYQSILKFSGSSFISFVLDYILFNIFSHFTASYIIL
;
A
#
# COMPACT_ATOMS: atom_id res chain seq x y z
N GLU A 1 3.45 7.24 -20.45
CA GLU A 1 4.53 8.03 -21.05
C GLU A 1 4.46 9.49 -20.56
N ASN A 2 3.33 10.19 -20.65
CA ASN A 2 3.20 11.61 -20.27
C ASN A 2 3.61 11.86 -18.81
N LEU A 3 3.09 11.07 -17.86
CA LEU A 3 3.43 11.20 -16.45
C LEU A 3 4.94 11.07 -16.20
N VAL A 4 5.60 10.10 -16.85
CA VAL A 4 7.05 9.92 -16.74
C VAL A 4 7.80 11.16 -17.25
N SER A 5 7.34 11.72 -18.37
CA SER A 5 7.96 12.94 -18.92
C SER A 5 7.79 14.14 -18.00
N GLU A 6 6.59 14.33 -17.43
CA GLU A 6 6.32 15.40 -16.47
C GLU A 6 7.19 15.29 -15.21
N LEU A 7 7.25 14.09 -14.62
CA LEU A 7 8.06 13.85 -13.41
C LEU A 7 9.57 13.99 -13.69
N ASN A 8 10.02 13.53 -14.86
CA ASN A 8 11.42 13.70 -15.25
C ASN A 8 11.80 15.19 -15.43
N CYS A 9 10.91 16.01 -16.01
CA CYS A 9 11.11 17.46 -16.07
C CYS A 9 11.17 18.14 -14.70
N MET A 10 10.61 17.52 -13.67
CA MET A 10 10.67 17.99 -12.27
C MET A 10 11.87 17.41 -11.51
N ASN A 11 12.83 16.77 -12.21
CA ASN A 11 14.04 16.14 -11.67
C ASN A 11 13.77 14.98 -10.69
N TYR A 12 12.65 14.29 -10.82
CA TYR A 12 12.44 13.02 -10.11
C TYR A 12 13.20 11.88 -10.79
N ARG A 13 13.92 11.09 -10.00
CA ARG A 13 14.51 9.83 -10.48
C ARG A 13 13.41 8.78 -10.51
N ILE A 14 13.23 8.11 -11.65
CA ILE A 14 12.10 7.23 -11.90
C ILE A 14 12.61 5.81 -12.10
N VAL A 15 12.02 4.87 -11.34
CA VAL A 15 12.23 3.44 -11.50
C VAL A 15 10.90 2.81 -11.92
N ILE A 16 10.90 2.10 -13.03
CA ILE A 16 9.74 1.40 -13.58
C ILE A 16 10.01 -0.09 -13.54
N VAL A 17 9.08 -0.87 -13.01
CA VAL A 17 9.16 -2.33 -13.07
C VAL A 17 8.15 -2.86 -14.07
N ASN A 18 8.66 -3.49 -15.14
CA ASN A 18 7.85 -4.28 -16.06
C ASN A 18 7.60 -5.65 -15.45
N ASP A 19 6.42 -5.85 -14.88
CA ASP A 19 6.03 -7.09 -14.22
C ASP A 19 5.44 -8.11 -15.21
N GLY A 20 6.26 -8.51 -16.19
CA GLY A 20 5.90 -9.54 -17.18
C GLY A 20 4.81 -9.09 -18.14
N SER A 21 4.87 -7.85 -18.64
CA SER A 21 3.99 -7.40 -19.71
C SER A 21 4.20 -8.20 -21.00
N SER A 22 3.15 -8.28 -21.82
CA SER A 22 3.25 -8.94 -23.14
C SER A 22 4.30 -8.27 -24.03
N PRO A 23 4.98 -9.02 -24.92
CA PRO A 23 6.09 -8.52 -25.73
C PRO A 23 5.76 -7.32 -26.62
N ASP A 24 4.50 -7.17 -27.05
CA ASP A 24 4.03 -5.99 -27.80
C ASP A 24 4.13 -4.67 -27.01
N LYS A 25 4.22 -4.74 -25.69
CA LYS A 25 4.41 -3.59 -24.82
C LYS A 25 5.87 -3.16 -24.64
N ASN A 26 6.83 -3.94 -25.08
CA ASN A 26 8.26 -3.62 -24.95
C ASN A 26 8.63 -2.28 -25.57
N VAL A 27 7.95 -1.89 -26.66
CA VAL A 27 8.13 -0.59 -27.31
C VAL A 27 7.91 0.58 -26.35
N ILE A 28 7.01 0.44 -25.36
CA ILE A 28 6.74 1.48 -24.37
C ILE A 28 7.97 1.65 -23.46
N PHE A 29 8.53 0.56 -22.99
CA PHE A 29 9.70 0.58 -22.11
C PHE A 29 10.95 1.13 -22.83
N GLU A 30 11.15 0.73 -24.10
CA GLU A 30 12.24 1.27 -24.92
C GLU A 30 12.17 2.80 -25.07
N ARG A 31 10.97 3.37 -25.23
CA ARG A 31 10.79 4.83 -25.32
C ARG A 31 11.05 5.56 -24.00
N LEU A 32 11.04 4.85 -22.88
CA LEU A 32 11.20 5.41 -21.55
C LEU A 32 12.62 5.24 -20.98
N LYS A 33 13.49 4.44 -21.61
CA LYS A 33 14.82 4.08 -21.10
C LYS A 33 15.74 5.28 -20.81
N ASP A 34 15.58 6.37 -21.57
CA ASP A 34 16.38 7.58 -21.38
C ASP A 34 15.83 8.50 -20.27
N LYS A 35 14.61 8.19 -19.74
CA LYS A 35 13.91 8.99 -18.73
C LYS A 35 13.70 8.26 -17.42
N ALA A 36 13.89 6.96 -17.40
CA ALA A 36 13.63 6.11 -16.24
C ALA A 36 14.53 4.88 -16.25
N THR A 37 14.86 4.37 -15.09
CA THR A 37 15.44 3.03 -14.95
C THR A 37 14.34 1.98 -15.13
N ILE A 38 14.54 1.05 -16.06
CA ILE A 38 13.56 0.00 -16.33
C ILE A 38 14.08 -1.34 -15.78
N LEU A 39 13.31 -1.95 -14.89
CA LEU A 39 13.56 -3.29 -14.36
C LEU A 39 12.56 -4.26 -14.98
N HIS A 40 13.00 -5.45 -15.36
CA HIS A 40 12.16 -6.42 -16.05
C HIS A 40 12.01 -7.71 -15.24
N HIS A 41 10.77 -8.14 -15.05
CA HIS A 41 10.44 -9.49 -14.60
C HIS A 41 10.17 -10.38 -15.83
N THR A 42 10.59 -11.62 -15.74
CA THR A 42 10.36 -12.62 -16.81
C THR A 42 8.90 -13.04 -16.93
N VAL A 43 8.16 -12.99 -15.81
CA VAL A 43 6.73 -13.29 -15.71
C VAL A 43 6.07 -12.33 -14.74
N ASN A 44 4.74 -12.31 -14.70
CA ASN A 44 3.99 -11.51 -13.73
C ASN A 44 4.07 -12.13 -12.32
N TYR A 45 4.89 -11.52 -11.46
CA TYR A 45 5.01 -11.88 -10.04
C TYR A 45 4.01 -11.14 -9.15
N GLY A 46 3.48 -10.02 -9.61
CA GLY A 46 2.47 -9.20 -8.94
C GLY A 46 3.00 -7.88 -8.41
N LYS A 47 2.04 -6.97 -8.13
CA LYS A 47 2.30 -5.57 -7.74
C LYS A 47 3.25 -5.45 -6.53
N GLY A 48 3.01 -6.25 -5.48
CA GLY A 48 3.86 -6.23 -4.28
C GLY A 48 5.29 -6.64 -4.58
N ARG A 49 5.50 -7.65 -5.44
CA ARG A 49 6.83 -8.06 -5.88
C ARG A 49 7.50 -6.97 -6.72
N ALA A 50 6.75 -6.32 -7.62
CA ALA A 50 7.28 -5.22 -8.42
C ALA A 50 7.74 -4.05 -7.54
N ILE A 51 6.95 -3.67 -6.52
CA ILE A 51 7.34 -2.65 -5.55
C ILE A 51 8.62 -3.05 -4.82
N LYS A 52 8.71 -4.29 -4.30
CA LYS A 52 9.92 -4.77 -3.61
C LYS A 52 11.16 -4.77 -4.50
N THR A 53 11.01 -5.17 -5.77
CA THR A 53 12.11 -5.13 -6.75
C THR A 53 12.62 -3.70 -6.96
N ALA A 54 11.71 -2.72 -7.10
CA ALA A 54 12.09 -1.32 -7.19
C ALA A 54 12.78 -0.81 -5.91
N LEU A 55 12.25 -1.16 -4.73
CA LEU A 55 12.82 -0.75 -3.44
C LEU A 55 14.22 -1.33 -3.21
N HIS A 56 14.44 -2.59 -3.58
CA HIS A 56 15.75 -3.22 -3.52
C HIS A 56 16.75 -2.49 -4.43
N TYR A 57 16.36 -2.22 -5.66
CA TYR A 57 17.18 -1.45 -6.59
C TYR A 57 17.53 -0.06 -6.04
N ILE A 58 16.55 0.66 -5.49
CA ILE A 58 16.74 2.00 -4.91
C ILE A 58 17.73 1.94 -3.74
N SER A 59 17.59 0.96 -2.85
CA SER A 59 18.48 0.84 -1.69
C SER A 59 19.94 0.58 -2.06
N GLU A 60 20.18 -0.10 -3.19
CA GLU A 60 21.54 -0.45 -3.64
C GLU A 60 22.16 0.61 -4.54
N HIS A 61 21.37 1.27 -5.39
CA HIS A 61 21.87 2.12 -6.47
C HIS A 61 21.55 3.60 -6.30
N MET A 62 20.74 3.97 -5.30
CA MET A 62 20.29 5.34 -5.06
C MET A 62 20.35 5.70 -3.56
N PRO A 63 21.48 5.45 -2.86
CA PRO A 63 21.57 5.63 -1.40
C PRO A 63 21.47 7.11 -0.98
N GLU A 64 21.70 8.04 -1.89
CA GLU A 64 21.59 9.50 -1.67
C GLU A 64 20.13 9.99 -1.64
N GLU A 65 19.18 9.18 -2.10
CA GLU A 65 17.77 9.57 -2.10
C GLU A 65 17.18 9.51 -0.70
N SER A 66 16.48 10.55 -0.31
CA SER A 66 15.89 10.66 1.04
C SER A 66 14.47 10.12 1.17
N GLY A 67 13.84 9.76 0.05
CA GLY A 67 12.47 9.26 0.06
C GLY A 67 12.05 8.60 -1.23
N VAL A 68 11.05 7.76 -1.13
CA VAL A 68 10.45 7.01 -2.23
C VAL A 68 8.96 7.33 -2.29
N VAL A 69 8.44 7.46 -3.50
CA VAL A 69 7.00 7.48 -3.77
C VAL A 69 6.63 6.34 -4.72
N THR A 70 5.66 5.53 -4.34
CA THR A 70 5.06 4.51 -5.22
C THR A 70 3.89 5.11 -5.97
N VAL A 71 3.77 4.80 -7.27
CA VAL A 71 2.73 5.34 -8.15
C VAL A 71 2.20 4.23 -9.05
N ASP A 72 0.89 4.13 -9.19
CA ASP A 72 0.28 3.21 -10.15
C ASP A 72 0.45 3.74 -11.59
N ALA A 73 0.80 2.84 -12.51
CA ALA A 73 1.03 3.18 -13.91
C ALA A 73 -0.25 3.22 -14.77
N ASP A 74 -1.42 3.20 -14.16
CA ASP A 74 -2.72 3.17 -14.83
C ASP A 74 -3.26 4.55 -15.26
N GLY A 75 -2.50 5.61 -14.97
CA GLY A 75 -2.84 6.98 -15.34
C GLY A 75 -3.85 7.67 -14.42
N GLN A 76 -4.22 7.07 -13.29
CA GLN A 76 -5.16 7.67 -12.34
C GLN A 76 -4.52 8.74 -11.44
N HIS A 77 -3.20 8.78 -11.31
CA HIS A 77 -2.47 9.75 -10.51
C HIS A 77 -1.95 10.91 -11.34
N GLN A 78 -2.23 12.14 -10.89
CA GLN A 78 -1.72 13.36 -11.51
C GLN A 78 -0.35 13.73 -10.93
N SER A 79 0.51 14.34 -11.72
CA SER A 79 1.84 14.82 -11.29
C SER A 79 1.76 15.75 -10.08
N ASN A 80 0.78 16.68 -10.06
CA ASN A 80 0.58 17.60 -8.93
C ASN A 80 0.24 16.87 -7.62
N ASP A 81 -0.52 15.79 -7.67
CA ASP A 81 -0.85 14.99 -6.49
C ASP A 81 0.39 14.24 -5.97
N ILE A 82 1.21 13.70 -6.89
CA ILE A 82 2.49 13.06 -6.55
C ILE A 82 3.41 14.06 -5.86
N VAL A 83 3.55 15.27 -6.41
CA VAL A 83 4.34 16.35 -5.82
C VAL A 83 3.84 16.70 -4.41
N SER A 84 2.51 16.79 -4.21
CA SER A 84 1.92 17.10 -2.90
C SER A 84 2.25 16.02 -1.87
N VAL A 85 2.21 14.75 -2.25
CA VAL A 85 2.59 13.61 -1.39
C VAL A 85 4.09 13.65 -1.07
N CYS A 86 4.95 13.91 -2.07
CA CYS A 86 6.40 14.07 -1.86
C CYS A 86 6.73 15.27 -0.95
N GLN A 87 6.03 16.40 -1.11
CA GLN A 87 6.21 17.54 -0.23
C GLN A 87 5.82 17.25 1.22
N SER A 88 4.70 16.53 1.42
CA SER A 88 4.29 16.11 2.76
C SER A 88 5.35 15.26 3.47
N LEU A 89 6.09 14.44 2.73
CA LEU A 89 7.19 13.64 3.29
C LEU A 89 8.31 14.47 3.91
N ARG A 90 8.54 15.70 3.44
CA ARG A 90 9.55 16.61 3.99
C ARG A 90 9.24 17.07 5.41
N TYR A 91 7.96 17.11 5.77
CA TYR A 91 7.48 17.56 7.09
C TYR A 91 7.16 16.41 8.05
N HIS A 92 7.15 15.17 7.56
CA HIS A 92 6.71 13.98 8.33
C HIS A 92 7.69 12.82 8.13
N ASN A 93 8.90 12.98 8.68
CA ASN A 93 10.05 12.11 8.40
C ASN A 93 9.84 10.63 8.75
N GLU A 94 9.13 10.33 9.84
CA GLU A 94 8.98 8.96 10.36
C GLU A 94 7.63 8.33 10.00
N LYS A 95 6.87 8.96 9.08
CA LYS A 95 5.50 8.55 8.76
C LYS A 95 5.38 8.02 7.34
N LEU A 96 4.43 7.11 7.16
CA LEU A 96 3.94 6.75 5.84
C LEU A 96 3.00 7.85 5.33
N ILE A 97 3.24 8.40 4.16
CA ILE A 97 2.34 9.36 3.53
C ILE A 97 1.45 8.63 2.55
N LEU A 98 0.14 8.83 2.67
CA LEU A 98 -0.88 8.19 1.85
C LEU A 98 -1.63 9.23 1.04
N GLY A 99 -1.59 9.12 -0.28
CA GLY A 99 -2.43 9.92 -1.17
C GLY A 99 -3.86 9.38 -1.14
N VAL A 100 -4.76 10.05 -0.45
CA VAL A 100 -6.13 9.59 -0.21
C VAL A 100 -7.09 10.21 -1.19
N ARG A 101 -7.81 9.37 -1.94
CA ARG A 101 -8.78 9.82 -2.94
C ARG A 101 -9.95 10.54 -2.28
N LYS A 102 -10.27 11.73 -2.80
CA LYS A 102 -11.55 12.37 -2.53
C LYS A 102 -12.60 11.70 -3.39
N PHE A 103 -13.50 10.93 -2.78
CA PHE A 103 -14.62 10.29 -3.47
C PHE A 103 -15.73 11.33 -3.79
N GLU A 104 -15.35 12.43 -4.44
CA GLU A 104 -16.24 13.50 -4.90
C GLU A 104 -16.55 13.30 -6.39
N GLY A 105 -17.81 13.48 -6.79
CA GLY A 105 -18.25 13.32 -8.18
C GLY A 105 -18.65 11.90 -8.58
N LYS A 106 -18.54 11.59 -9.89
CA LYS A 106 -18.91 10.28 -10.47
C LYS A 106 -17.87 9.20 -10.18
N VAL A 107 -17.90 8.63 -8.97
CA VAL A 107 -17.06 7.50 -8.60
C VAL A 107 -17.80 6.20 -8.89
N PRO A 108 -17.21 5.20 -9.56
CA PRO A 108 -17.83 3.90 -9.76
C PRO A 108 -18.28 3.28 -8.44
N LEU A 109 -19.55 2.90 -8.35
CA LEU A 109 -20.17 2.33 -7.13
C LEU A 109 -19.37 1.15 -6.58
N ARG A 110 -18.79 0.33 -7.47
CA ARG A 110 -17.97 -0.82 -7.11
C ARG A 110 -16.69 -0.41 -6.34
N SER A 111 -15.97 0.62 -6.80
CA SER A 111 -14.78 1.15 -6.12
C SER A 111 -15.15 1.74 -4.76
N ARG A 112 -16.26 2.45 -4.69
CA ARG A 112 -16.77 3.07 -3.48
C ARG A 112 -17.18 2.01 -2.44
N PHE A 113 -17.92 0.99 -2.86
CA PHE A 113 -18.34 -0.11 -1.99
C PHE A 113 -17.13 -0.94 -1.51
N GLY A 114 -16.24 -1.35 -2.43
CA GLY A 114 -15.05 -2.11 -2.09
C GLY A 114 -14.16 -1.40 -1.06
N ASN A 115 -13.90 -0.09 -1.25
CA ASN A 115 -13.14 0.68 -0.27
C ASN A 115 -13.90 0.86 1.06
N ALA A 116 -15.22 1.02 1.05
CA ALA A 116 -16.01 1.13 2.28
C ALA A 116 -15.93 -0.15 3.12
N VAL A 117 -16.02 -1.32 2.47
CA VAL A 117 -15.91 -2.61 3.16
C VAL A 117 -14.51 -2.81 3.72
N THR A 118 -13.45 -2.61 2.91
CA THR A 118 -12.07 -2.78 3.39
C THR A 118 -11.71 -1.81 4.50
N ARG A 119 -12.19 -0.57 4.45
CA ARG A 119 -12.03 0.42 5.54
C ARG A 119 -12.71 -0.02 6.83
N ALA A 120 -13.96 -0.50 6.73
CA ALA A 120 -14.70 -0.97 7.90
C ALA A 120 -13.97 -2.14 8.56
N VAL A 121 -13.57 -3.14 7.76
CA VAL A 121 -12.83 -4.30 8.25
C VAL A 121 -11.48 -3.88 8.84
N PHE A 122 -10.70 -3.05 8.13
CA PHE A 122 -9.43 -2.52 8.64
C PHE A 122 -9.61 -1.78 9.98
N SER A 123 -10.63 -0.92 10.08
CA SER A 123 -10.89 -0.16 11.32
C SER A 123 -11.28 -1.06 12.49
N LEU A 124 -12.11 -2.09 12.25
CA LEU A 124 -12.52 -3.07 13.26
C LEU A 124 -11.34 -3.89 13.78
N THR A 125 -10.41 -4.25 12.88
CA THR A 125 -9.29 -5.14 13.22
C THR A 125 -8.10 -4.41 13.82
N SER A 126 -7.82 -3.19 13.36
CA SER A 126 -6.65 -2.40 13.76
C SER A 126 -6.94 -1.33 14.81
N GLY A 127 -8.22 -1.03 15.06
CA GLY A 127 -8.62 0.10 15.90
C GLY A 127 -8.31 1.49 15.29
N LYS A 128 -7.68 1.53 14.13
CA LYS A 128 -7.29 2.77 13.44
C LYS A 128 -8.27 3.11 12.31
N LYS A 129 -8.43 4.40 12.02
CA LYS A 129 -9.28 4.89 10.92
C LYS A 129 -8.40 5.35 9.76
N LEU A 130 -8.80 4.97 8.54
CA LEU A 130 -8.16 5.38 7.29
C LEU A 130 -9.24 5.66 6.25
N ARG A 131 -9.09 6.75 5.49
CA ARG A 131 -10.10 7.16 4.48
C ARG A 131 -10.03 6.33 3.21
N ASP A 132 -8.84 5.86 2.83
CA ASP A 132 -8.63 5.05 1.64
C ASP A 132 -7.55 3.99 1.89
N THR A 133 -7.97 2.73 2.03
CA THR A 133 -7.07 1.59 2.25
C THR A 133 -6.47 1.04 0.95
N GLN A 134 -7.01 1.45 -0.21
CA GLN A 134 -6.67 0.89 -1.52
C GLN A 134 -5.82 1.83 -2.38
N THR A 135 -5.35 2.95 -1.82
CA THR A 135 -4.49 3.87 -2.57
C THR A 135 -3.13 3.24 -2.86
N GLY A 136 -2.67 3.35 -4.11
CA GLY A 136 -1.31 2.98 -4.52
C GLY A 136 -0.30 4.12 -4.43
N LEU A 137 -0.79 5.36 -4.27
CA LEU A 137 0.08 6.53 -4.11
C LEU A 137 0.52 6.65 -2.64
N ARG A 138 1.75 6.22 -2.37
CA ARG A 138 2.33 6.20 -1.03
C ARG A 138 3.75 6.73 -1.07
N ALA A 139 4.14 7.50 -0.06
CA ALA A 139 5.53 7.93 0.08
C ALA A 139 6.06 7.67 1.50
N PHE A 140 7.34 7.39 1.59
CA PHE A 140 8.06 7.13 2.82
C PHE A 140 9.55 7.42 2.63
N ARG A 141 10.25 7.60 3.74
CA ARG A 141 11.69 7.79 3.74
C ARG A 141 12.43 6.51 3.37
N THR A 142 13.61 6.64 2.78
CA THR A 142 14.46 5.50 2.38
C THR A 142 14.85 4.63 3.56
N GLU A 143 14.92 5.17 4.77
CA GLU A 143 15.17 4.43 6.00
C GLU A 143 14.10 3.38 6.31
N LEU A 144 12.88 3.54 5.76
CA LEU A 144 11.81 2.54 5.88
C LEU A 144 11.89 1.43 4.83
N ILE A 145 12.81 1.50 3.86
CA ILE A 145 12.93 0.45 2.82
C ILE A 145 13.14 -0.95 3.43
N PRO A 146 14.03 -1.17 4.42
CA PRO A 146 14.19 -2.49 5.02
C PRO A 146 12.90 -3.01 5.66
N PHE A 147 12.12 -2.16 6.31
CA PHE A 147 10.79 -2.50 6.84
C PHE A 147 9.84 -2.90 5.70
N MET A 148 9.76 -2.11 4.63
CA MET A 148 8.89 -2.36 3.48
C MET A 148 9.25 -3.67 2.77
N LEU A 149 10.53 -4.00 2.63
CA LEU A 149 11.00 -5.25 2.00
C LEU A 149 10.60 -6.50 2.80
N ASN A 150 10.51 -6.41 4.13
CA ASN A 150 10.14 -7.52 5.00
C ASN A 150 8.62 -7.80 5.04
N ILE A 151 7.79 -6.91 4.53
CA ILE A 151 6.34 -7.10 4.49
C ILE A 151 5.97 -8.26 3.57
N LYS A 152 5.15 -9.19 4.06
CA LYS A 152 4.67 -10.35 3.30
C LYS A 152 3.70 -9.95 2.21
N GLY A 153 3.64 -10.76 1.14
CA GLY A 153 2.74 -10.57 0.00
C GLY A 153 3.47 -10.06 -1.23
N ASP A 154 3.08 -10.58 -2.38
CA ASP A 154 3.69 -10.26 -3.66
C ASP A 154 2.69 -9.64 -4.66
N ARG A 155 1.39 -9.64 -4.32
CA ARG A 155 0.34 -9.06 -5.16
C ARG A 155 -0.34 -7.88 -4.46
N TYR A 156 -1.65 -7.70 -4.65
CA TYR A 156 -2.41 -6.58 -4.08
C TYR A 156 -2.52 -6.61 -2.56
N GLU A 157 -2.40 -7.79 -1.94
CA GLU A 157 -2.38 -7.94 -0.48
C GLU A 157 -1.19 -7.23 0.18
N TYR A 158 -0.08 -7.02 -0.55
CA TYR A 158 1.08 -6.30 -0.04
C TYR A 158 0.73 -4.91 0.50
N GLU A 159 -0.11 -4.18 -0.21
CA GLU A 159 -0.51 -2.82 0.19
C GLU A 159 -1.37 -2.81 1.46
N MET A 160 -2.22 -3.82 1.64
CA MET A 160 -2.97 -4.01 2.89
C MET A 160 -2.04 -4.45 4.02
N ASN A 161 -1.15 -5.39 3.76
CA ASN A 161 -0.17 -5.86 4.74
C ASN A 161 0.76 -4.73 5.19
N MET A 162 1.12 -3.79 4.31
CA MET A 162 1.87 -2.59 4.66
C MET A 162 1.12 -1.79 5.75
N LEU A 163 -0.17 -1.54 5.58
CA LEU A 163 -0.96 -0.80 6.57
C LEU A 163 -1.08 -1.57 7.90
N LEU A 164 -1.31 -2.89 7.86
CA LEU A 164 -1.40 -3.73 9.05
C LEU A 164 -0.06 -3.78 9.82
N ASN A 165 1.06 -3.95 9.10
CA ASN A 165 2.39 -3.94 9.71
C ASN A 165 2.75 -2.57 10.29
N CYS A 166 2.31 -1.47 9.65
CA CYS A 166 2.45 -0.13 10.24
C CYS A 166 1.73 -0.02 11.58
N VAL A 167 0.53 -0.60 11.72
CA VAL A 167 -0.20 -0.64 13.00
C VAL A 167 0.58 -1.44 14.04
N GLU A 168 1.05 -2.65 13.68
CA GLU A 168 1.80 -3.53 14.60
C GLU A 168 3.11 -2.91 15.09
N CYS A 169 3.83 -2.23 14.20
CA CYS A 169 5.13 -1.64 14.50
C CYS A 169 5.06 -0.18 14.98
N GLY A 170 3.87 0.38 15.14
CA GLY A 170 3.68 1.77 15.60
C GLY A 170 4.11 2.84 14.58
N VAL A 171 4.20 2.49 13.29
CA VAL A 171 4.45 3.47 12.22
C VAL A 171 3.16 4.21 11.90
N ASP A 172 3.11 5.49 12.23
CA ASP A 172 1.96 6.33 11.92
C ASP A 172 1.92 6.73 10.43
N TRP A 173 0.78 7.26 9.99
CA TRP A 173 0.63 7.79 8.63
C TRP A 173 0.00 9.17 8.60
N VAL A 174 0.20 9.85 7.49
CA VAL A 174 -0.44 11.13 7.15
C VAL A 174 -1.23 10.95 5.87
N GLU A 175 -2.49 11.39 5.86
CA GLU A 175 -3.36 11.36 4.69
C GLU A 175 -3.29 12.69 3.93
N VAL A 176 -2.85 12.64 2.68
CA VAL A 176 -2.84 13.78 1.76
C VAL A 176 -3.99 13.62 0.77
N PRO A 177 -4.96 14.54 0.75
CA PRO A 177 -6.05 14.45 -0.21
C PRO A 177 -5.55 14.60 -1.65
N ILE A 178 -5.92 13.66 -2.51
CA ILE A 178 -5.56 13.66 -3.93
C ILE A 178 -6.81 13.63 -4.82
N ARG A 179 -6.65 14.11 -6.05
CA ARG A 179 -7.64 13.96 -7.11
C ARG A 179 -7.45 12.62 -7.79
N THR A 180 -8.53 11.95 -8.16
CA THR A 180 -8.45 10.72 -8.94
C THR A 180 -9.13 10.97 -10.29
N VAL A 181 -8.39 10.70 -11.35
CA VAL A 181 -8.95 10.74 -12.71
C VAL A 181 -9.48 9.35 -13.05
N TYR A 182 -10.78 9.23 -13.20
CA TYR A 182 -11.39 8.02 -13.76
C TYR A 182 -11.43 8.16 -15.28
N LEU A 183 -10.52 7.48 -15.96
CA LEU A 183 -10.42 7.55 -17.43
C LEU A 183 -11.64 6.96 -18.14
N ASN A 184 -12.38 6.05 -17.47
CA ASN A 184 -13.63 5.45 -17.99
C ASN A 184 -14.55 5.04 -16.83
N ASP A 185 -15.88 5.10 -17.04
CA ASP A 185 -16.90 4.66 -16.07
C ASP A 185 -16.79 3.19 -15.66
N ARG A 186 -16.11 2.34 -16.44
CA ARG A 186 -15.95 0.90 -16.20
C ARG A 186 -14.59 0.51 -15.63
N ASN A 187 -13.65 1.44 -15.47
CA ASN A 187 -12.28 1.19 -14.95
C ASN A 187 -11.60 -0.06 -15.57
N THR A 188 -11.67 -0.19 -16.90
CA THR A 188 -11.22 -1.37 -17.65
C THR A 188 -9.69 -1.54 -17.66
N TYR A 189 -8.94 -0.56 -17.22
CA TYR A 189 -7.47 -0.58 -17.14
C TYR A 189 -6.91 -1.18 -15.84
N SER A 190 -7.78 -1.51 -14.88
CA SER A 190 -7.36 -2.16 -13.63
C SER A 190 -7.11 -3.65 -13.84
N HIS A 191 -5.91 -4.12 -13.60
CA HIS A 191 -5.52 -5.54 -13.58
C HIS A 191 -5.98 -6.28 -12.31
N PHE A 192 -6.80 -5.64 -11.47
CA PHE A 192 -7.32 -6.22 -10.24
C PHE A 192 -8.40 -7.29 -10.54
N HIS A 193 -8.13 -8.53 -10.13
CA HIS A 193 -9.10 -9.63 -10.21
C HIS A 193 -10.01 -9.65 -8.95
N PRO A 194 -11.29 -9.21 -9.07
CA PRO A 194 -12.12 -8.89 -7.91
C PRO A 194 -12.24 -10.00 -6.89
N PHE A 195 -12.40 -11.24 -7.32
CA PHE A 195 -12.59 -12.37 -6.39
C PHE A 195 -11.26 -12.85 -5.80
N LYS A 196 -10.25 -13.10 -6.63
CA LYS A 196 -8.96 -13.66 -6.17
C LYS A 196 -8.18 -12.68 -5.31
N ASP A 197 -8.10 -11.42 -5.73
CA ASP A 197 -7.30 -10.41 -5.02
C ASP A 197 -8.04 -9.93 -3.76
N SER A 198 -9.37 -9.78 -3.81
CA SER A 198 -10.16 -9.51 -2.61
C SER A 198 -10.02 -10.61 -1.58
N LEU A 199 -10.09 -11.88 -1.98
CA LEU A 199 -9.94 -13.01 -1.05
C LEU A 199 -8.57 -12.98 -0.34
N ARG A 200 -7.48 -12.66 -1.05
CA ARG A 200 -6.15 -12.53 -0.46
C ARG A 200 -6.07 -11.39 0.55
N ILE A 201 -6.65 -10.23 0.20
CA ILE A 201 -6.71 -9.08 1.10
C ILE A 201 -7.49 -9.45 2.37
N TYR A 202 -8.68 -10.08 2.23
CA TYR A 202 -9.48 -10.50 3.38
C TYR A 202 -8.80 -11.59 4.21
N GLN A 203 -8.10 -12.53 3.60
CA GLN A 203 -7.29 -13.53 4.33
C GLN A 203 -6.21 -12.88 5.18
N SER A 204 -5.54 -11.83 4.68
CA SER A 204 -4.54 -11.09 5.45
C SER A 204 -5.17 -10.40 6.66
N ILE A 205 -6.30 -9.75 6.47
CA ILE A 205 -7.02 -9.08 7.56
C ILE A 205 -7.55 -10.10 8.58
N LEU A 206 -8.12 -11.21 8.13
CA LEU A 206 -8.63 -12.28 9.01
C LEU A 206 -7.51 -12.95 9.82
N LYS A 207 -6.33 -13.15 9.24
CA LYS A 207 -5.17 -13.66 9.98
C LYS A 207 -4.73 -12.70 11.07
N PHE A 208 -4.69 -11.41 10.76
CA PHE A 208 -4.40 -10.37 11.73
C PHE A 208 -5.42 -10.36 12.89
N SER A 209 -6.71 -10.37 12.57
CA SER A 209 -7.81 -10.43 13.56
C SER A 209 -7.79 -11.72 14.36
N GLY A 210 -7.47 -12.85 13.72
CA GLY A 210 -7.45 -14.17 14.36
C GLY A 210 -6.39 -14.25 15.46
N SER A 211 -5.23 -13.68 15.28
CA SER A 211 -4.20 -13.63 16.32
C SER A 211 -4.64 -12.82 17.52
N SER A 212 -5.25 -11.65 17.30
CA SER A 212 -5.79 -10.79 18.36
C SER A 212 -6.95 -11.47 19.11
N PHE A 213 -7.83 -12.18 18.39
CA PHE A 213 -8.93 -12.91 19.00
C PHE A 213 -8.45 -14.09 19.86
N ILE A 214 -7.45 -14.85 19.40
CA ILE A 214 -6.84 -15.94 20.19
C ILE A 214 -6.22 -15.39 21.47
N SER A 215 -5.46 -14.29 21.40
CA SER A 215 -4.90 -13.63 22.59
C SER A 215 -6.00 -13.21 23.56
N PHE A 216 -7.07 -12.57 23.09
CA PHE A 216 -8.22 -12.20 23.92
C PHE A 216 -8.86 -13.41 24.61
N VAL A 217 -9.07 -14.53 23.89
CA VAL A 217 -9.63 -15.74 24.48
C VAL A 217 -8.70 -16.34 25.54
N LEU A 218 -7.41 -16.37 25.28
CA LEU A 218 -6.42 -16.84 26.27
C LEU A 218 -6.41 -15.95 27.51
N ASP A 219 -6.39 -14.63 27.36
CA ASP A 219 -6.44 -13.67 28.47
C ASP A 219 -7.74 -13.86 29.28
N TYR A 220 -8.87 -14.02 28.61
CA TYR A 220 -10.16 -14.28 29.28
C TYR A 220 -10.16 -15.60 30.06
N ILE A 221 -9.60 -16.68 29.51
CA ILE A 221 -9.48 -17.98 30.19
C ILE A 221 -8.56 -17.84 31.41
N LEU A 222 -7.39 -17.23 31.25
CA LEU A 222 -6.44 -17.02 32.33
C LEU A 222 -7.04 -16.16 33.44
N PHE A 223 -7.72 -15.08 33.08
CA PHE A 223 -8.42 -14.22 34.04
C PHE A 223 -9.44 -15.02 34.87
N ASN A 224 -10.28 -15.85 34.23
CA ASN A 224 -11.27 -16.68 34.95
C ASN A 224 -10.60 -17.73 35.85
N ILE A 225 -9.51 -18.36 35.40
CA ILE A 225 -8.74 -19.30 36.23
C ILE A 225 -8.19 -18.58 37.48
N PHE A 226 -7.49 -17.44 37.28
CA PHE A 226 -6.91 -16.70 38.40
C PHE A 226 -7.96 -16.13 39.35
N SER A 227 -9.11 -15.62 38.83
CA SER A 227 -10.19 -15.10 39.66
C SER A 227 -10.84 -16.21 40.52
N HIS A 228 -10.93 -17.43 39.99
CA HIS A 228 -11.44 -18.56 40.75
C HIS A 228 -10.49 -18.97 41.88
N PHE A 229 -9.19 -18.99 41.65
CA PHE A 229 -8.19 -19.24 42.69
C PHE A 229 -8.20 -18.15 43.77
N THR A 230 -8.20 -16.86 43.36
CA THR A 230 -8.24 -15.76 44.34
C THR A 230 -9.52 -15.71 45.16
N ALA A 231 -10.67 -15.97 44.57
CA ALA A 231 -11.93 -16.07 45.32
C ALA A 231 -11.90 -17.21 46.37
N SER A 232 -11.22 -18.31 46.12
CA SER A 232 -11.05 -19.41 47.07
C SER A 232 -10.16 -19.07 48.26
N TYR A 233 -9.23 -18.09 48.14
CA TYR A 233 -8.37 -17.64 49.24
C TYR A 233 -9.00 -16.54 50.13
N ILE A 234 -10.07 -15.88 49.68
CA ILE A 234 -10.76 -14.83 50.46
C ILE A 234 -11.86 -15.39 51.38
N ILE A 235 -12.18 -16.67 51.26
CA ILE A 235 -13.24 -17.32 52.07
C ILE A 235 -12.65 -18.13 53.26
N LEU A 236 -11.33 -18.05 53.48
CA LEU A 236 -10.64 -18.58 54.66
C LEU A 236 -10.20 -17.43 55.57
#